data_27718589d74bfde3c5327a0c46c9c609
#
_entry.id   27718589d74bfde3c5327a0c46c9c609
#
_cell.length_a   1.000
_cell.length_b   1.000
_cell.length_c   1.000
_cell.angle_alpha   90.00
_cell.angle_beta   90.00
_cell.angle_gamma   90.00
#
_symmetry.space_group_name_H-M   'P 1'
#
loop_
_entity.id
_entity.type
_entity.pdbx_description
1 polymer ?
#
loop_
_entity_poly.entity_id
_entity_poly.type
_entity_poly.pdbx_seq_one_letter_code
_entity_poly.pdbx_strand_id
1 'polypeptide(L)'
;ETPERFRQLRPWIHHGREMVLIAALLSEPDGPLDRVGLSGFVRDYSAHCEAALARFGWDPALLQQTLESVRADAVQADRGAWLALHQPYPGVVERLAAFTAEGLAWSVLTTKGRDFTAELLSAMGLTPARLDGHESGPKPQVLLRLAREWTLSGFVEDRRPTLETVRSTPGLEHLPCWLVSWGYLRPTDAEGLPDGVRLLSAECFASPLAEWP
;
A
#
# COMPACT_ATOMS: atom_id res chain seq x y z
N GLU A 1 -7.23 17.05 8.49
CA GLU A 1 -6.77 16.84 7.11
C GLU A 1 -5.26 16.50 7.14
N THR A 2 -4.81 15.54 6.30
CA THR A 2 -3.38 15.17 6.24
C THR A 2 -2.56 16.33 5.65
N PRO A 3 -1.48 16.78 6.32
CA PRO A 3 -0.65 17.88 5.82
C PRO A 3 -0.12 17.63 4.42
N GLU A 4 -0.08 18.66 3.57
CA GLU A 4 0.35 18.56 2.17
C GLU A 4 1.76 17.98 2.02
N ARG A 5 2.71 18.44 2.83
CA ARG A 5 4.11 17.93 2.80
C ARG A 5 4.18 16.44 3.15
N PHE A 6 3.29 15.95 4.03
CA PHE A 6 3.21 14.53 4.32
C PHE A 6 2.67 13.74 3.12
N ARG A 7 1.64 14.27 2.43
CA ARG A 7 1.10 13.65 1.21
C ARG A 7 2.18 13.55 0.12
N GLN A 8 2.99 14.59 -0.05
CA GLN A 8 4.09 14.61 -1.02
C GLN A 8 5.19 13.57 -0.70
N LEU A 9 5.42 13.24 0.57
CA LEU A 9 6.40 12.23 0.98
C LEU A 9 5.82 10.81 0.99
N ARG A 10 4.48 10.66 0.95
CA ARG A 10 3.81 9.37 1.05
C ARG A 10 4.28 8.30 0.05
N PRO A 11 4.64 8.63 -1.23
CA PRO A 11 5.18 7.67 -2.20
C PRO A 11 6.48 6.97 -1.77
N TRP A 12 7.27 7.58 -0.90
CA TRP A 12 8.53 7.01 -0.41
C TRP A 12 8.38 6.21 0.88
N ILE A 13 7.27 6.38 1.60
CA ILE A 13 7.00 5.66 2.85
C ILE A 13 6.68 4.20 2.55
N HIS A 14 7.51 3.27 3.07
CA HIS A 14 7.38 1.84 2.83
C HIS A 14 6.71 1.09 3.98
N HIS A 15 6.96 1.51 5.20
CA HIS A 15 6.46 0.86 6.41
C HIS A 15 5.64 1.82 7.26
N GLY A 16 4.66 1.28 8.01
CA GLY A 16 3.82 2.10 8.89
C GLY A 16 4.63 2.93 9.89
N ARG A 17 5.70 2.37 10.44
CA ARG A 17 6.62 3.07 11.36
C ARG A 17 7.26 4.32 10.77
N GLU A 18 7.52 4.32 9.47
CA GLU A 18 8.07 5.51 8.78
C GLU A 18 7.09 6.68 8.77
N MET A 19 5.78 6.41 8.83
CA MET A 19 4.77 7.48 8.95
C MET A 19 4.98 8.29 10.23
N VAL A 20 5.31 7.61 11.34
CA VAL A 20 5.59 8.26 12.62
C VAL A 20 6.87 9.11 12.51
N LEU A 21 7.92 8.55 11.92
CA LEU A 21 9.20 9.25 11.72
C LEU A 21 9.03 10.50 10.84
N ILE A 22 8.34 10.37 9.71
CA ILE A 22 8.09 11.49 8.80
C ILE A 22 7.21 12.56 9.47
N ALA A 23 6.19 12.16 10.23
CA ALA A 23 5.35 13.10 10.97
C ALA A 23 6.18 13.89 11.99
N ALA A 24 7.08 13.23 12.72
CA ALA A 24 7.98 13.89 13.67
C ALA A 24 8.93 14.87 12.95
N LEU A 25 9.54 14.47 11.83
CA LEU A 25 10.43 15.34 11.05
C LEU A 25 9.68 16.57 10.48
N LEU A 26 8.44 16.41 10.09
CA LEU A 26 7.60 17.52 9.61
C LEU A 26 7.15 18.47 10.73
N SER A 27 7.16 18.01 11.97
CA SER A 27 6.78 18.79 13.15
C SER A 27 7.93 19.60 13.75
N GLU A 28 9.16 19.46 13.21
CA GLU A 28 10.34 20.20 13.67
C GLU A 28 10.55 21.46 12.81
N PRO A 29 10.31 22.66 13.33
CA PRO A 29 10.69 23.88 12.65
C PRO A 29 12.21 23.92 12.45
N ASP A 30 12.66 24.34 11.26
CA ASP A 30 14.09 24.41 10.88
C ASP A 30 14.82 23.06 11.02
N GLY A 31 14.07 21.96 11.01
CA GLY A 31 14.59 20.60 11.10
C GLY A 31 15.39 20.16 9.87
N PRO A 32 15.93 18.93 9.89
CA PRO A 32 16.70 18.41 8.76
C PRO A 32 15.93 18.42 7.44
N LEU A 33 14.64 18.13 7.48
CA LEU A 33 13.75 18.10 6.30
C LEU A 33 13.56 19.52 5.71
N ASP A 34 13.45 20.54 6.56
CA ASP A 34 13.34 21.93 6.10
C ASP A 34 14.66 22.41 5.47
N ARG A 35 15.79 22.01 6.03
CA ARG A 35 17.11 22.41 5.53
C ARG A 35 17.45 21.83 4.16
N VAL A 36 17.12 20.58 3.90
CA VAL A 36 17.41 19.92 2.60
C VAL A 36 16.28 20.07 1.60
N GLY A 37 15.08 20.45 2.05
CA GLY A 37 13.86 20.49 1.26
C GLY A 37 13.36 19.11 0.87
N LEU A 38 12.11 19.05 0.37
CA LEU A 38 11.48 17.77 -0.01
C LEU A 38 12.28 17.03 -1.08
N SER A 39 12.70 17.73 -2.13
CA SER A 39 13.47 17.12 -3.24
C SER A 39 14.83 16.57 -2.81
N GLY A 40 15.52 17.27 -1.90
CA GLY A 40 16.77 16.77 -1.33
C GLY A 40 16.53 15.56 -0.44
N PHE A 41 15.49 15.60 0.39
CA PHE A 41 15.13 14.51 1.30
C PHE A 41 14.79 13.23 0.55
N VAL A 42 13.96 13.30 -0.49
CA VAL A 42 13.53 12.10 -1.24
C VAL A 42 14.63 11.49 -2.10
N ARG A 43 15.64 12.26 -2.49
CA ARG A 43 16.80 11.76 -3.25
C ARG A 43 17.55 10.70 -2.47
N ASP A 44 17.73 10.92 -1.16
CA ASP A 44 18.47 10.04 -0.26
C ASP A 44 17.58 9.60 0.91
N TYR A 45 16.31 9.24 0.60
CA TYR A 45 15.25 8.99 1.58
C TYR A 45 15.68 8.03 2.69
N SER A 46 16.27 6.88 2.34
CA SER A 46 16.68 5.88 3.34
C SER A 46 17.75 6.42 4.28
N ALA A 47 18.78 7.08 3.75
CA ALA A 47 19.85 7.67 4.56
C ALA A 47 19.32 8.76 5.50
N HIS A 48 18.39 9.60 5.03
CA HIS A 48 17.74 10.60 5.88
C HIS A 48 16.88 9.98 6.98
N CYS A 49 16.17 8.90 6.68
CA CYS A 49 15.39 8.17 7.69
C CYS A 49 16.29 7.52 8.74
N GLU A 50 17.39 6.86 8.33
CA GLU A 50 18.38 6.28 9.24
C GLU A 50 19.03 7.32 10.14
N ALA A 51 19.44 8.45 9.57
CA ALA A 51 20.01 9.57 10.33
C ALA A 51 19.00 10.16 11.33
N ALA A 52 17.73 10.24 10.96
CA ALA A 52 16.67 10.70 11.84
C ALA A 52 16.42 9.73 13.00
N LEU A 53 16.35 8.42 12.74
CA LEU A 53 16.22 7.38 13.77
C LEU A 53 17.38 7.46 14.77
N ALA A 54 18.61 7.55 14.27
CA ALA A 54 19.80 7.67 15.11
C ALA A 54 19.76 8.95 15.97
N ARG A 55 19.37 10.08 15.38
CA ARG A 55 19.27 11.39 16.07
C ARG A 55 18.21 11.38 17.17
N PHE A 56 17.06 10.75 16.93
CA PHE A 56 16.00 10.62 17.94
C PHE A 56 16.30 9.53 18.97
N GLY A 57 17.26 8.65 18.72
CA GLY A 57 17.50 7.46 19.52
C GLY A 57 16.34 6.45 19.43
N TRP A 58 15.64 6.41 18.30
CA TRP A 58 14.46 5.57 18.12
C TRP A 58 14.80 4.22 17.50
N ASP A 59 14.25 3.18 18.10
CA ASP A 59 14.29 1.84 17.56
C ASP A 59 13.11 1.61 16.59
N PRO A 60 13.36 1.11 15.36
CA PRO A 60 12.30 0.86 14.38
C PRO A 60 11.23 -0.14 14.85
N ALA A 61 11.59 -1.14 15.66
CA ALA A 61 10.63 -2.11 16.18
C ALA A 61 9.73 -1.46 17.24
N LEU A 62 10.30 -0.62 18.10
CA LEU A 62 9.54 0.14 19.08
C LEU A 62 8.56 1.12 18.40
N LEU A 63 8.99 1.79 17.31
CA LEU A 63 8.09 2.65 16.52
C LEU A 63 6.92 1.86 15.93
N GLN A 64 7.16 0.66 15.43
CA GLN A 64 6.09 -0.20 14.91
C GLN A 64 5.10 -0.57 16.02
N GLN A 65 5.59 -1.02 17.17
CA GLN A 65 4.75 -1.34 18.33
C GLN A 65 3.93 -0.14 18.81
N THR A 66 4.56 1.03 18.90
CA THR A 66 3.89 2.28 19.29
C THR A 66 2.77 2.63 18.31
N LEU A 67 3.03 2.53 17.00
CA LEU A 67 1.99 2.78 16.00
C LEU A 67 0.81 1.81 16.13
N GLU A 68 1.09 0.54 16.40
CA GLU A 68 0.04 -0.48 16.59
C GLU A 68 -0.77 -0.23 17.88
N SER A 69 -0.10 0.14 18.98
CA SER A 69 -0.78 0.52 20.22
C SER A 69 -1.69 1.73 20.03
N VAL A 70 -1.20 2.81 19.41
CA VAL A 70 -2.00 4.01 19.14
C VAL A 70 -3.23 3.71 18.28
N ARG A 71 -3.09 2.82 17.30
CA ARG A 71 -4.22 2.36 16.48
C ARG A 71 -5.23 1.56 17.29
N ALA A 72 -4.76 0.64 18.12
CA ALA A 72 -5.62 -0.16 18.98
C ALA A 72 -6.38 0.73 19.97
N ASP A 73 -5.72 1.70 20.58
CA ASP A 73 -6.34 2.67 21.51
C ASP A 73 -7.39 3.52 20.79
N ALA A 74 -7.11 3.98 19.56
CA ALA A 74 -8.06 4.75 18.78
C ALA A 74 -9.31 3.94 18.41
N VAL A 75 -9.13 2.67 18.02
CA VAL A 75 -10.24 1.74 17.74
C VAL A 75 -11.07 1.50 19.01
N GLN A 76 -10.42 1.32 20.17
CA GLN A 76 -11.09 1.09 21.43
C GLN A 76 -11.87 2.33 21.90
N ALA A 77 -11.32 3.54 21.67
CA ALA A 77 -11.96 4.79 22.06
C ALA A 77 -13.22 5.10 21.23
N ASP A 78 -13.13 5.02 19.92
CA ASP A 78 -14.24 5.19 18.98
C ASP A 78 -13.96 4.49 17.66
N ARG A 79 -14.39 3.23 17.58
CA ARG A 79 -14.23 2.39 16.38
C ARG A 79 -14.90 3.00 15.15
N GLY A 80 -16.08 3.62 15.32
CA GLY A 80 -16.82 4.22 14.20
C GLY A 80 -16.08 5.41 13.60
N ALA A 81 -15.64 6.35 14.45
CA ALA A 81 -14.84 7.48 14.03
C ALA A 81 -13.51 7.03 13.37
N TRP A 82 -12.85 6.00 13.94
CA TRP A 82 -11.61 5.50 13.39
C TRP A 82 -11.79 4.85 12.02
N LEU A 83 -12.83 4.02 11.81
CA LEU A 83 -13.16 3.45 10.51
C LEU A 83 -13.47 4.52 9.47
N ALA A 84 -14.18 5.59 9.86
CA ALA A 84 -14.50 6.71 8.97
C ALA A 84 -13.29 7.48 8.44
N LEU A 85 -12.11 7.36 9.08
CA LEU A 85 -10.86 7.91 8.56
C LEU A 85 -10.32 7.15 7.32
N HIS A 86 -10.84 5.95 7.06
CA HIS A 86 -10.40 5.10 5.97
C HIS A 86 -11.41 5.15 4.83
N GLN A 87 -11.09 5.94 3.82
CA GLN A 87 -11.94 6.08 2.66
C GLN A 87 -11.37 5.28 1.48
N PRO A 88 -12.16 4.45 0.80
CA PRO A 88 -11.76 3.81 -0.43
C PRO A 88 -11.54 4.86 -1.52
N TYR A 89 -10.69 4.57 -2.48
CA TYR A 89 -10.62 5.37 -3.69
C TYR A 89 -11.94 5.29 -4.46
N PRO A 90 -12.37 6.39 -5.13
CA PRO A 90 -13.61 6.40 -5.89
C PRO A 90 -13.68 5.25 -6.89
N GLY A 91 -14.84 4.59 -6.98
CA GLY A 91 -15.10 3.49 -7.90
C GLY A 91 -14.53 2.12 -7.49
N VAL A 92 -13.67 2.04 -6.47
CA VAL A 92 -13.04 0.76 -6.07
C VAL A 92 -14.04 -0.20 -5.45
N VAL A 93 -14.92 0.27 -4.57
CA VAL A 93 -15.94 -0.57 -3.92
C VAL A 93 -16.89 -1.14 -4.95
N GLU A 94 -17.38 -0.30 -5.85
CA GLU A 94 -18.29 -0.67 -6.94
C GLU A 94 -17.65 -1.69 -7.88
N ARG A 95 -16.36 -1.50 -8.21
CA ARG A 95 -15.64 -2.42 -9.09
C ARG A 95 -15.40 -3.78 -8.44
N LEU A 96 -15.02 -3.81 -7.17
CA LEU A 96 -14.83 -5.06 -6.44
C LEU A 96 -16.14 -5.85 -6.28
N ALA A 97 -17.26 -5.16 -6.11
CA ALA A 97 -18.58 -5.78 -6.14
C ALA A 97 -18.93 -6.36 -7.53
N ALA A 98 -18.59 -5.63 -8.61
CA ALA A 98 -18.81 -6.06 -9.99
C ALA A 98 -17.99 -7.32 -10.35
N PHE A 99 -16.78 -7.50 -9.83
CA PHE A 99 -16.01 -8.75 -10.04
C PHE A 99 -16.80 -9.99 -9.65
N THR A 100 -17.51 -9.95 -8.53
CA THR A 100 -18.35 -11.07 -8.10
C THR A 100 -19.48 -11.34 -9.10
N ALA A 101 -20.11 -10.31 -9.64
CA ALA A 101 -21.16 -10.43 -10.65
C ALA A 101 -20.60 -10.96 -12.00
N GLU A 102 -19.32 -10.66 -12.31
CA GLU A 102 -18.61 -11.20 -13.48
C GLU A 102 -18.09 -12.63 -13.27
N GLY A 103 -18.35 -13.25 -12.13
CA GLY A 103 -17.88 -14.59 -11.79
C GLY A 103 -16.39 -14.67 -11.44
N LEU A 104 -15.77 -13.52 -11.12
CA LEU A 104 -14.37 -13.43 -10.74
C LEU A 104 -14.23 -13.45 -9.21
N ALA A 105 -13.39 -14.35 -8.71
CA ALA A 105 -12.94 -14.32 -7.32
C ALA A 105 -11.79 -13.32 -7.17
N TRP A 106 -11.92 -12.38 -6.23
CA TRP A 106 -10.84 -11.44 -5.92
C TRP A 106 -10.32 -11.66 -4.50
N SER A 107 -9.04 -11.39 -4.32
CA SER A 107 -8.32 -11.58 -3.07
C SER A 107 -7.57 -10.32 -2.68
N VAL A 108 -7.34 -10.13 -1.39
CA VAL A 108 -6.57 -8.99 -0.85
C VAL A 108 -5.27 -9.50 -0.24
N LEU A 109 -4.15 -8.94 -0.70
CA LEU A 109 -2.83 -9.12 -0.13
C LEU A 109 -2.33 -7.77 0.39
N THR A 110 -2.14 -7.64 1.70
CA THR A 110 -1.81 -6.36 2.32
C THR A 110 -0.65 -6.46 3.30
N THR A 111 0.06 -5.34 3.49
CA THR A 111 1.03 -5.16 4.57
C THR A 111 0.39 -4.74 5.89
N LYS A 112 -0.94 -4.57 5.93
CA LYS A 112 -1.69 -4.40 7.18
C LYS A 112 -1.96 -5.76 7.82
N GLY A 113 -2.30 -5.77 9.11
CA GLY A 113 -2.82 -6.98 9.78
C GLY A 113 -4.13 -7.46 9.14
N ARG A 114 -4.29 -8.78 9.05
CA ARG A 114 -5.45 -9.42 8.45
C ARG A 114 -6.77 -8.99 9.10
N ASP A 115 -6.84 -9.08 10.42
CA ASP A 115 -8.08 -8.82 11.16
C ASP A 115 -8.52 -7.36 11.01
N PHE A 116 -7.58 -6.44 11.10
CA PHE A 116 -7.83 -5.04 10.85
C PHE A 116 -8.32 -4.76 9.42
N THR A 117 -7.72 -5.40 8.42
CA THR A 117 -8.15 -5.26 7.03
C THR A 117 -9.53 -5.87 6.80
N ALA A 118 -9.84 -7.01 7.43
CA ALA A 118 -11.16 -7.62 7.39
C ALA A 118 -12.24 -6.67 7.93
N GLU A 119 -11.93 -5.96 9.00
CA GLU A 119 -12.82 -4.98 9.60
C GLU A 119 -13.12 -3.80 8.67
N LEU A 120 -12.08 -3.26 8.02
CA LEU A 120 -12.23 -2.20 7.02
C LEU A 120 -13.08 -2.64 5.83
N LEU A 121 -12.81 -3.82 5.28
CA LEU A 121 -13.56 -4.37 4.15
C LEU A 121 -15.02 -4.62 4.52
N SER A 122 -15.27 -5.18 5.70
CA SER A 122 -16.63 -5.41 6.22
C SER A 122 -17.41 -4.10 6.38
N ALA A 123 -16.75 -3.04 6.87
CA ALA A 123 -17.38 -1.71 6.99
C ALA A 123 -17.75 -1.11 5.62
N MET A 124 -17.09 -1.54 4.55
CA MET A 124 -17.38 -1.16 3.14
C MET A 124 -18.33 -2.14 2.44
N GLY A 125 -18.84 -3.16 3.14
CA GLY A 125 -19.68 -4.20 2.53
C GLY A 125 -18.93 -5.15 1.59
N LEU A 126 -17.62 -5.26 1.70
CA LEU A 126 -16.76 -6.04 0.82
C LEU A 126 -16.33 -7.35 1.48
N THR A 127 -16.43 -8.46 0.74
CA THR A 127 -16.00 -9.79 1.18
C THR A 127 -15.11 -10.42 0.10
N PRO A 128 -13.77 -10.38 0.25
CA PRO A 128 -12.87 -11.05 -0.67
C PRO A 128 -12.97 -12.57 -0.54
N ALA A 129 -12.69 -13.31 -1.61
CA ALA A 129 -12.57 -14.76 -1.57
C ALA A 129 -11.42 -15.20 -0.64
N ARG A 130 -10.37 -14.38 -0.55
CA ARG A 130 -9.26 -14.57 0.39
C ARG A 130 -8.66 -13.25 0.84
N LEU A 131 -8.21 -13.22 2.08
CA LEU A 131 -7.50 -12.09 2.68
C LEU A 131 -6.23 -12.57 3.37
N ASP A 132 -5.10 -12.07 2.91
CA ASP A 132 -3.77 -12.32 3.47
C ASP A 132 -3.16 -10.99 3.97
N GLY A 133 -2.94 -10.91 5.28
CA GLY A 133 -2.25 -9.80 5.94
C GLY A 133 -0.73 -9.97 5.92
N HIS A 134 -0.01 -9.07 6.59
CA HIS A 134 1.46 -9.14 6.69
C HIS A 134 1.95 -10.45 7.34
N GLU A 135 1.13 -11.09 8.16
CA GLU A 135 1.40 -12.36 8.83
C GLU A 135 1.57 -13.52 7.86
N SER A 136 0.98 -13.41 6.67
CA SER A 136 1.08 -14.43 5.61
C SER A 136 2.44 -14.44 4.90
N GLY A 137 3.29 -13.46 5.17
CA GLY A 137 4.62 -13.31 4.58
C GLY A 137 4.63 -12.44 3.30
N PRO A 138 5.76 -12.42 2.58
CA PRO A 138 5.94 -11.60 1.39
C PRO A 138 4.91 -11.90 0.30
N LYS A 139 4.41 -10.87 -0.38
CA LYS A 139 3.39 -10.99 -1.43
C LYS A 139 3.73 -12.02 -2.52
N PRO A 140 4.96 -12.12 -3.05
CA PRO A 140 5.29 -13.16 -4.03
C PRO A 140 5.09 -14.58 -3.52
N GLN A 141 5.42 -14.85 -2.26
CA GLN A 141 5.22 -16.18 -1.65
C GLN A 141 3.73 -16.49 -1.46
N VAL A 142 2.92 -15.47 -1.11
CA VAL A 142 1.46 -15.61 -1.03
C VAL A 142 0.90 -15.91 -2.42
N LEU A 143 1.30 -15.17 -3.47
CA LEU A 143 0.87 -15.40 -4.85
C LEU A 143 1.23 -16.81 -5.34
N LEU A 144 2.43 -17.31 -5.03
CA LEU A 144 2.82 -18.69 -5.36
C LEU A 144 1.95 -19.74 -4.67
N ARG A 145 1.51 -19.50 -3.44
CA ARG A 145 0.56 -20.40 -2.75
C ARG A 145 -0.81 -20.34 -3.41
N LEU A 146 -1.30 -19.13 -3.71
CA LEU A 146 -2.58 -18.93 -4.40
C LEU A 146 -2.60 -19.59 -5.78
N ALA A 147 -1.50 -19.49 -6.54
CA ALA A 147 -1.38 -20.09 -7.87
C ALA A 147 -1.45 -21.63 -7.87
N ARG A 148 -1.27 -22.28 -6.72
CA ARG A 148 -1.45 -23.74 -6.58
C ARG A 148 -2.93 -24.13 -6.43
N GLU A 149 -3.75 -23.20 -5.97
CA GLU A 149 -5.15 -23.41 -5.66
C GLU A 149 -6.06 -22.83 -6.75
N TRP A 150 -5.63 -21.73 -7.37
CA TRP A 150 -6.44 -20.96 -8.32
C TRP A 150 -5.62 -20.56 -9.57
N THR A 151 -6.30 -20.39 -10.68
CA THR A 151 -5.73 -19.70 -11.84
C THR A 151 -5.78 -18.19 -11.58
N LEU A 152 -4.61 -17.58 -11.41
CA LEU A 152 -4.50 -16.15 -11.18
C LEU A 152 -4.65 -15.39 -12.51
N SER A 153 -5.66 -14.54 -12.62
CA SER A 153 -5.87 -13.67 -13.79
C SER A 153 -4.92 -12.47 -13.78
N GLY A 154 -4.42 -12.07 -12.61
CA GLY A 154 -3.44 -11.00 -12.49
C GLY A 154 -3.27 -10.46 -11.08
N PHE A 155 -2.38 -9.48 -10.94
CA PHE A 155 -2.07 -8.82 -9.69
C PHE A 155 -2.05 -7.30 -9.84
N VAL A 156 -2.81 -6.61 -9.00
CA VAL A 156 -2.97 -5.15 -9.00
C VAL A 156 -2.28 -4.57 -7.76
N GLU A 157 -1.45 -3.55 -7.95
CA GLU A 157 -0.64 -2.98 -6.87
C GLU A 157 -0.33 -1.51 -7.15
N ASP A 158 -0.14 -0.69 -6.11
CA ASP A 158 0.26 0.71 -6.21
C ASP A 158 1.77 0.96 -6.04
N ARG A 159 2.57 -0.11 -5.88
CA ARG A 159 4.01 -0.02 -5.67
C ARG A 159 4.78 -0.78 -6.75
N ARG A 160 5.43 -0.02 -7.64
CA ARG A 160 6.27 -0.58 -8.71
C ARG A 160 7.30 -1.61 -8.23
N PRO A 161 8.10 -1.36 -7.16
CA PRO A 161 9.08 -2.36 -6.70
C PRO A 161 8.46 -3.69 -6.28
N THR A 162 7.21 -3.69 -5.79
CA THR A 162 6.48 -4.91 -5.48
C THR A 162 6.16 -5.70 -6.74
N LEU A 163 5.69 -5.01 -7.79
CA LEU A 163 5.40 -5.63 -9.08
C LEU A 163 6.67 -6.20 -9.75
N GLU A 164 7.77 -5.45 -9.71
CA GLU A 164 9.08 -5.90 -10.20
C GLU A 164 9.54 -7.17 -9.47
N THR A 165 9.39 -7.20 -8.14
CA THR A 165 9.69 -8.39 -7.33
C THR A 165 8.81 -9.58 -7.71
N VAL A 166 7.50 -9.36 -7.89
CA VAL A 166 6.57 -10.41 -8.33
C VAL A 166 6.99 -10.96 -9.70
N ARG A 167 7.25 -10.08 -10.67
CA ARG A 167 7.63 -10.46 -12.03
C ARG A 167 8.98 -11.19 -12.12
N SER A 168 9.91 -10.90 -11.21
CA SER A 168 11.21 -11.58 -11.12
C SER A 168 11.17 -12.86 -10.27
N THR A 169 10.04 -13.21 -9.68
CA THR A 169 9.90 -14.40 -8.84
C THR A 169 9.64 -15.64 -9.72
N PRO A 170 10.48 -16.72 -9.62
CA PRO A 170 10.26 -17.95 -10.35
C PRO A 170 8.85 -18.52 -10.11
N GLY A 171 8.13 -18.77 -11.21
CA GLY A 171 6.74 -19.24 -11.21
C GLY A 171 5.69 -18.14 -11.28
N LEU A 172 6.08 -16.86 -11.27
CA LEU A 172 5.18 -15.70 -11.42
C LEU A 172 5.54 -14.84 -12.65
N GLU A 173 6.50 -15.24 -13.45
CA GLU A 173 7.03 -14.47 -14.61
C GLU A 173 5.95 -14.14 -15.65
N HIS A 174 4.91 -14.93 -15.72
CA HIS A 174 3.81 -14.77 -16.68
C HIS A 174 2.56 -14.14 -16.07
N LEU A 175 2.55 -13.86 -14.75
CA LEU A 175 1.40 -13.25 -14.10
C LEU A 175 1.20 -11.81 -14.61
N PRO A 176 0.06 -11.47 -15.24
CA PRO A 176 -0.23 -10.09 -15.59
C PRO A 176 -0.21 -9.21 -14.34
N CYS A 177 0.47 -8.08 -14.43
CA CYS A 177 0.60 -7.15 -13.32
C CYS A 177 0.17 -5.75 -13.74
N TRP A 178 -0.55 -5.07 -12.86
CA TRP A 178 -1.01 -3.70 -13.10
C TRP A 178 -0.56 -2.77 -11.98
N LEU A 179 0.10 -1.68 -12.38
CA LEU A 179 0.41 -0.56 -11.51
C LEU A 179 -0.76 0.44 -11.58
N VAL A 180 -1.45 0.68 -10.47
CA VAL A 180 -2.56 1.63 -10.46
C VAL A 180 -2.06 3.07 -10.47
N SER A 181 -2.65 3.93 -11.32
CA SER A 181 -2.22 5.33 -11.47
C SER A 181 -2.69 6.24 -10.34
N TRP A 182 -3.66 5.81 -9.54
CA TRP A 182 -4.26 6.60 -8.44
C TRP A 182 -3.70 6.28 -7.06
N GLY A 183 -2.68 5.40 -6.98
CA GLY A 183 -1.98 5.08 -5.72
C GLY A 183 -0.89 6.10 -5.36
N TYR A 184 -0.06 5.74 -4.40
CA TYR A 184 1.07 6.57 -3.98
C TYR A 184 2.29 6.34 -4.85
N LEU A 185 2.24 6.82 -6.10
CA LEU A 185 3.33 6.69 -7.07
C LEU A 185 4.37 7.80 -6.90
N ARG A 186 5.65 7.43 -7.04
CA ARG A 186 6.71 8.41 -7.28
C ARG A 186 6.56 8.96 -8.71
N PRO A 187 7.08 10.15 -8.99
CA PRO A 187 6.94 10.76 -10.33
C PRO A 187 7.36 9.87 -11.49
N THR A 188 8.37 9.02 -11.30
CA THR A 188 8.93 8.13 -12.33
C THR A 188 8.38 6.70 -12.29
N ASP A 189 7.52 6.35 -11.33
CA ASP A 189 7.08 4.95 -11.17
C ASP A 189 6.24 4.45 -12.37
N ALA A 190 5.58 5.35 -13.10
CA ALA A 190 4.81 5.02 -14.29
C ALA A 190 5.64 5.00 -15.59
N GLU A 191 6.91 5.44 -15.55
CA GLU A 191 7.78 5.52 -16.72
C GLU A 191 8.59 4.22 -16.90
N GLY A 192 8.72 3.74 -18.15
CA GLY A 192 9.54 2.57 -18.45
C GLY A 192 9.20 1.36 -17.60
N LEU A 193 7.93 0.99 -17.55
CA LEU A 193 7.47 -0.18 -16.81
C LEU A 193 8.12 -1.46 -17.38
N PRO A 194 8.48 -2.44 -16.54
CA PRO A 194 9.05 -3.69 -17.00
C PRO A 194 8.01 -4.52 -17.77
N ASP A 195 8.49 -5.45 -18.59
CA ASP A 195 7.65 -6.37 -19.35
C ASP A 195 6.64 -7.10 -18.44
N GLY A 196 5.37 -7.11 -18.88
CA GLY A 196 4.27 -7.74 -18.15
C GLY A 196 3.70 -6.89 -17.00
N VAL A 197 4.21 -5.67 -16.80
CA VAL A 197 3.59 -4.66 -15.93
C VAL A 197 2.99 -3.56 -16.79
N ARG A 198 1.73 -3.23 -16.58
CA ARG A 198 1.00 -2.21 -17.31
C ARG A 198 0.44 -1.17 -16.36
N LEU A 199 0.33 0.08 -16.82
CA LEU A 199 -0.32 1.11 -16.05
C LEU A 199 -1.85 0.94 -16.16
N LEU A 200 -2.54 0.95 -15.04
CA LEU A 200 -3.98 0.85 -14.96
C LEU A 200 -4.55 2.19 -14.46
N SER A 201 -5.33 2.86 -15.28
CA SER A 201 -6.04 4.06 -14.85
C SER A 201 -7.29 3.70 -14.04
N ALA A 202 -7.79 4.64 -13.24
CA ALA A 202 -9.03 4.44 -12.49
C ALA A 202 -10.24 4.18 -13.43
N GLU A 203 -10.23 4.79 -14.61
CA GLU A 203 -11.25 4.59 -15.65
C GLU A 203 -11.19 3.16 -16.20
N CYS A 204 -9.99 2.67 -16.58
CA CYS A 204 -9.83 1.28 -17.03
C CYS A 204 -10.14 0.28 -15.92
N PHE A 205 -9.78 0.58 -14.67
CA PHE A 205 -10.14 -0.28 -13.54
C PHE A 205 -11.66 -0.43 -13.37
N ALA A 206 -12.42 0.61 -13.66
CA ALA A 206 -13.88 0.59 -13.59
C ALA A 206 -14.54 -0.25 -14.71
N SER A 207 -13.83 -0.54 -15.81
CA SER A 207 -14.35 -1.36 -16.92
C SER A 207 -14.19 -2.87 -16.64
N PRO A 208 -14.88 -3.76 -17.40
CA PRO A 208 -14.70 -5.21 -17.32
C PRO A 208 -13.23 -5.63 -17.44
N LEU A 209 -12.83 -6.69 -16.71
CA LEU A 209 -11.43 -7.17 -16.71
C LEU A 209 -10.91 -7.47 -18.12
N ALA A 210 -11.75 -7.92 -19.03
CA ALA A 210 -11.39 -8.21 -20.42
C ALA A 210 -10.96 -6.96 -21.23
N GLU A 211 -11.30 -5.77 -20.75
CA GLU A 211 -10.95 -4.48 -21.39
C GLU A 211 -9.70 -3.82 -20.80
N TRP A 212 -9.12 -4.44 -19.76
CA TRP A 212 -7.92 -3.90 -19.15
C TRP A 212 -6.71 -4.04 -20.08
N PRO A 213 -5.74 -3.10 -19.99
CA PRO A 213 -4.57 -3.09 -20.85
C PRO A 213 -3.69 -4.32 -20.69
#